data_d2bd972d515e0224603f476f85265a63
#
_entry.id   d2bd972d515e0224603f476f85265a63
#
_cell.length_a   1.000
_cell.length_b   1.000
_cell.length_c   1.000
_cell.angle_alpha   90.00
_cell.angle_beta   90.00
_cell.angle_gamma   90.00
#
_symmetry.space_group_name_H-M   'P 1'
#
loop_
_entity.id
_entity.type
_entity.pdbx_description
1 polymer ?
#
loop_
_entity_poly.entity_id
_entity_poly.type
_entity_poly.pdbx_seq_one_letter_code
_entity_poly.pdbx_strand_id
1 'polypeptide(L)'
;MHGRNNEHPITQGLPTNWMHAQDEMYDSMRGPANIKHLLYSGMADTATGGSGREEPLVFTVDYGKARISHIMLGHAGATLEENPAMQCTGFQTLLLRSAEWAATGKVTQLVPDDFPTEETSSLRKDYGKSK
;
A
#
# COMPACT_ATOMS: atom_id res chain seq x y z
N MET A 1 8.88 -1.60 -1.12
CA MET A 1 7.80 -1.35 -2.11
C MET A 1 8.43 -0.97 -3.42
N HIS A 2 8.03 -1.59 -4.52
CA HIS A 2 8.54 -1.31 -5.86
C HIS A 2 7.40 -0.76 -6.73
N GLY A 3 7.53 0.49 -7.20
CA GLY A 3 6.53 1.16 -8.04
C GLY A 3 6.45 0.55 -9.43
N ARG A 4 5.23 0.30 -9.89
CA ARG A 4 4.94 -0.30 -11.19
C ARG A 4 4.16 0.64 -12.12
N ASN A 5 3.46 1.60 -11.55
CA ASN A 5 2.77 2.64 -12.30
C ASN A 5 2.70 3.94 -11.48
N ASN A 6 3.55 4.89 -11.81
CA ASN A 6 3.65 6.19 -11.12
C ASN A 6 2.74 7.28 -11.74
N GLU A 7 2.06 6.97 -12.84
CA GLU A 7 1.16 7.92 -13.52
C GLU A 7 -0.29 7.79 -13.04
N HIS A 8 -0.61 6.69 -12.33
CA HIS A 8 -1.95 6.49 -11.81
C HIS A 8 -2.27 7.51 -10.70
N PRO A 9 -3.50 8.07 -10.62
CA PRO A 9 -3.83 9.09 -9.61
C PRO A 9 -3.46 8.70 -8.17
N ILE A 10 -3.62 7.43 -7.80
CA ILE A 10 -3.27 6.95 -6.44
C ILE A 10 -1.78 7.13 -6.15
N THR A 11 -0.91 6.89 -7.14
CA THR A 11 0.55 6.85 -6.96
C THR A 11 1.27 8.07 -7.50
N GLN A 12 0.57 8.94 -8.23
CA GLN A 12 1.16 10.14 -8.80
C GLN A 12 1.83 11.01 -7.73
N GLY A 13 3.12 11.32 -7.94
CA GLY A 13 3.93 12.09 -7.00
C GLY A 13 4.51 11.31 -5.83
N LEU A 14 4.10 10.05 -5.62
CA LEU A 14 4.75 9.18 -4.63
C LEU A 14 6.11 8.69 -5.15
N PRO A 15 7.08 8.38 -4.25
CA PRO A 15 8.33 7.74 -4.65
C PRO A 15 8.08 6.42 -5.39
N THR A 16 8.93 6.13 -6.38
CA THR A 16 8.87 4.84 -7.12
C THR A 16 9.16 3.69 -6.18
N ASN A 17 10.20 3.82 -5.36
CA ASN A 17 10.54 2.82 -4.34
C ASN A 17 10.46 3.46 -2.96
N TRP A 18 9.98 2.71 -1.98
CA TRP A 18 9.95 3.16 -0.60
C TRP A 18 9.84 1.97 0.37
N MET A 19 10.28 2.18 1.61
CA MET A 19 10.30 1.16 2.66
C MET A 19 8.97 1.15 3.40
N HIS A 20 8.22 0.05 3.30
CA HIS A 20 7.09 -0.19 4.18
C HIS A 20 7.58 -0.62 5.57
N ALA A 21 6.79 -0.36 6.60
CA ALA A 21 7.05 -0.89 7.94
C ALA A 21 6.85 -2.42 7.95
N GLN A 22 7.26 -3.05 9.05
CA GLN A 22 7.03 -4.49 9.24
C GLN A 22 5.55 -4.83 9.09
N ASP A 23 5.24 -5.80 8.24
CA ASP A 23 3.90 -6.22 7.89
C ASP A 23 3.88 -7.70 7.55
N GLU A 24 2.71 -8.34 7.53
CA GLU A 24 2.55 -9.63 6.90
C GLU A 24 2.55 -9.49 5.38
N MET A 25 3.31 -10.32 4.71
CA MET A 25 3.31 -10.38 3.26
C MET A 25 2.61 -11.65 2.78
N TYR A 26 1.49 -11.47 2.11
CA TYR A 26 0.79 -12.56 1.46
C TYR A 26 1.45 -12.86 0.11
N ASP A 27 1.77 -14.13 -0.11
CA ASP A 27 2.34 -14.60 -1.36
C ASP A 27 1.60 -15.80 -1.93
N SER A 28 2.06 -16.30 -3.07
CA SER A 28 1.50 -17.50 -3.72
C SER A 28 -0.02 -17.44 -3.92
N MET A 29 -0.54 -16.26 -4.16
CA MET A 29 -1.97 -16.04 -4.31
C MET A 29 -2.54 -16.80 -5.50
N ARG A 30 -3.76 -17.29 -5.34
CA ARG A 30 -4.47 -18.05 -6.36
C ARG A 30 -5.63 -17.22 -6.95
N GLY A 31 -5.91 -17.50 -8.20
CA GLY A 31 -7.06 -16.97 -8.91
C GLY A 31 -6.70 -15.87 -9.89
N PRO A 32 -7.55 -15.66 -10.90
CA PRO A 32 -7.37 -14.57 -11.83
C PRO A 32 -7.86 -13.28 -11.17
N ALA A 33 -6.97 -12.48 -10.60
CA ALA A 33 -7.28 -11.08 -10.42
C ALA A 33 -7.12 -10.41 -11.79
N ASN A 34 -8.19 -9.87 -12.33
CA ASN A 34 -8.14 -9.06 -13.54
C ASN A 34 -7.56 -7.69 -13.20
N ILE A 35 -6.26 -7.68 -12.84
CA ILE A 35 -5.54 -6.47 -12.45
C ILE A 35 -5.52 -5.54 -13.66
N LYS A 36 -6.11 -4.35 -13.50
CA LYS A 36 -6.08 -3.31 -14.52
C LYS A 36 -4.80 -2.50 -14.45
N HIS A 37 -4.43 -2.05 -13.26
CA HIS A 37 -3.19 -1.33 -12.99
C HIS A 37 -2.52 -1.94 -11.75
N LEU A 38 -1.34 -2.49 -11.93
CA LEU A 38 -0.44 -2.81 -10.84
C LEU A 38 0.28 -1.53 -10.42
N LEU A 39 0.11 -1.11 -9.18
CA LEU A 39 0.65 0.14 -8.65
C LEU A 39 1.96 -0.08 -7.90
N TYR A 40 1.95 -1.02 -6.96
CA TYR A 40 3.14 -1.43 -6.21
C TYR A 40 3.21 -2.95 -6.07
N SER A 41 4.42 -3.45 -6.06
CA SER A 41 4.77 -4.84 -5.72
C SER A 41 5.80 -4.87 -4.59
N GLY A 42 6.08 -6.05 -4.08
CA GLY A 42 7.15 -6.30 -3.14
C GLY A 42 7.71 -7.70 -3.28
N MET A 43 8.97 -7.86 -2.91
CA MET A 43 9.64 -9.15 -2.92
C MET A 43 9.20 -9.98 -1.71
N ALA A 44 8.68 -11.17 -1.95
CA ALA A 44 8.42 -12.16 -0.90
C ALA A 44 9.73 -12.86 -0.54
N ASP A 45 10.45 -12.33 0.47
CA ASP A 45 11.81 -12.75 0.81
C ASP A 45 11.87 -14.21 1.30
N THR A 46 12.68 -15.01 0.63
CA THR A 46 12.90 -16.42 0.99
C THR A 46 13.53 -16.59 2.38
N ALA A 47 14.28 -15.61 2.86
CA ALA A 47 14.87 -15.64 4.20
C ALA A 47 13.82 -15.62 5.31
N THR A 48 12.63 -15.10 5.04
CA THR A 48 11.48 -15.07 5.95
C THR A 48 10.40 -16.11 5.59
N GLY A 49 10.71 -17.05 4.69
CA GLY A 49 9.80 -18.09 4.25
C GLY A 49 8.90 -17.72 3.06
N GLY A 50 9.18 -16.59 2.41
CA GLY A 50 8.46 -16.16 1.22
C GLY A 50 8.83 -16.94 -0.04
N SER A 51 8.04 -16.72 -1.11
CA SER A 51 8.16 -17.44 -2.39
C SER A 51 9.37 -17.07 -3.24
N GLY A 52 10.08 -15.99 -2.93
CA GLY A 52 11.17 -15.41 -3.73
C GLY A 52 10.67 -14.66 -4.97
N ARG A 53 9.38 -14.34 -5.05
CA ARG A 53 8.78 -13.65 -6.18
C ARG A 53 8.34 -12.24 -5.82
N GLU A 54 8.26 -11.40 -6.85
CA GLU A 54 7.58 -10.10 -6.75
C GLU A 54 6.06 -10.32 -6.74
N GLU A 55 5.44 -10.03 -5.61
CA GLU A 55 4.00 -10.19 -5.44
C GLU A 55 3.28 -8.83 -5.58
N PRO A 56 2.08 -8.80 -6.19
CA PRO A 56 1.30 -7.58 -6.31
C PRO A 56 0.75 -7.18 -4.94
N LEU A 57 1.05 -5.97 -4.48
CA LEU A 57 0.63 -5.49 -3.16
C LEU A 57 -0.44 -4.39 -3.24
N VAL A 58 -0.37 -3.54 -4.26
CA VAL A 58 -1.36 -2.48 -4.47
C VAL A 58 -1.75 -2.47 -5.94
N PHE A 59 -3.04 -2.64 -6.22
CA PHE A 59 -3.52 -2.68 -7.60
C PHE A 59 -4.98 -2.24 -7.71
N THR A 60 -5.42 -1.98 -8.94
CA THR A 60 -6.81 -1.66 -9.24
C THR A 60 -7.45 -2.72 -10.11
N VAL A 61 -8.76 -2.87 -9.93
CA VAL A 61 -9.62 -3.77 -10.70
C VAL A 61 -10.87 -3.01 -11.11
N ASP A 62 -11.37 -3.24 -12.32
CA ASP A 62 -12.68 -2.77 -12.75
C ASP A 62 -13.74 -3.85 -12.51
N TYR A 63 -14.87 -3.46 -11.97
CA TYR A 63 -16.04 -4.32 -11.87
C TYR A 63 -17.29 -3.55 -12.36
N GLY A 64 -17.69 -3.79 -13.59
CA GLY A 64 -18.72 -3.00 -14.25
C GLY A 64 -18.33 -1.52 -14.33
N LYS A 65 -19.08 -0.64 -13.67
CA LYS A 65 -18.78 0.80 -13.57
C LYS A 65 -18.02 1.17 -12.29
N ALA A 66 -17.78 0.21 -11.40
CA ALA A 66 -17.11 0.45 -10.14
C ALA A 66 -15.58 0.47 -10.29
N ARG A 67 -14.94 1.36 -9.55
CA ARG A 67 -13.49 1.39 -9.35
C ARG A 67 -13.15 0.67 -8.05
N ILE A 68 -12.27 -0.31 -8.12
CA ILE A 68 -11.82 -1.07 -6.96
C ILE A 68 -10.32 -0.85 -6.81
N SER A 69 -9.89 -0.44 -5.62
CA SER A 69 -8.49 -0.47 -5.21
C SER A 69 -8.29 -1.56 -4.17
N HIS A 70 -7.30 -2.39 -4.39
CA HIS A 70 -6.88 -3.46 -3.49
C HIS A 70 -5.52 -3.12 -2.89
N ILE A 71 -5.43 -3.18 -1.57
CA ILE A 71 -4.21 -2.93 -0.80
C ILE A 71 -3.99 -4.12 0.12
N MET A 72 -2.87 -4.82 -0.06
CA MET A 72 -2.49 -6.01 0.71
C MET A 72 -1.50 -5.67 1.83
N LEU A 73 -1.62 -4.48 2.37
CA LEU A 73 -0.81 -3.94 3.45
C LEU A 73 -1.72 -3.61 4.63
N GLY A 74 -1.12 -3.39 5.80
CA GLY A 74 -1.84 -2.89 6.96
C GLY A 74 -2.41 -4.00 7.83
N HIS A 75 -1.66 -5.08 8.05
CA HIS A 75 -2.03 -6.12 9.01
C HIS A 75 -2.32 -5.49 10.38
N ALA A 76 -3.48 -5.85 10.95
CA ALA A 76 -3.94 -5.36 12.23
C ALA A 76 -3.87 -6.47 13.29
N GLY A 77 -2.95 -6.34 14.26
CA GLY A 77 -2.88 -7.18 15.44
C GLY A 77 -3.91 -6.81 16.51
N ALA A 78 -3.67 -7.23 17.73
CA ALA A 78 -4.61 -7.07 18.85
C ALA A 78 -4.88 -5.59 19.21
N THR A 79 -3.90 -4.71 19.03
CA THR A 79 -4.03 -3.27 19.26
C THR A 79 -3.44 -2.48 18.10
N LEU A 80 -4.10 -1.39 17.71
CA LEU A 80 -3.60 -0.49 16.65
C LEU A 80 -2.28 0.19 17.03
N GLU A 81 -2.05 0.41 18.34
CA GLU A 81 -0.90 1.11 18.86
C GLU A 81 0.41 0.34 18.70
N GLU A 82 0.35 -1.00 18.66
CA GLU A 82 1.49 -1.89 18.50
C GLU A 82 1.71 -2.33 17.05
N ASN A 83 0.96 -1.74 16.12
CA ASN A 83 0.88 -2.21 14.75
C ASN A 83 1.67 -1.32 13.78
N PRO A 84 2.94 -1.61 13.51
CA PRO A 84 3.77 -0.76 12.64
C PRO A 84 3.20 -0.63 11.23
N ALA A 85 2.54 -1.68 10.72
CA ALA A 85 1.93 -1.66 9.38
C ALA A 85 0.86 -0.58 9.27
N MET A 86 -0.07 -0.52 10.25
CA MET A 86 -1.15 0.49 10.30
C MET A 86 -0.63 1.90 10.61
N GLN A 87 0.47 2.01 11.33
CA GLN A 87 1.12 3.28 11.66
C GLN A 87 1.95 3.84 10.51
N CYS A 88 2.27 3.01 9.51
CA CYS A 88 3.11 3.41 8.38
C CYS A 88 2.44 4.52 7.57
N THR A 89 3.11 5.66 7.43
CA THR A 89 2.61 6.81 6.67
C THR A 89 2.36 6.47 5.21
N GLY A 90 3.19 5.60 4.62
CA GLY A 90 2.99 5.11 3.25
C GLY A 90 1.68 4.34 3.09
N PHE A 91 1.37 3.42 4.02
CA PHE A 91 0.09 2.71 4.02
C PHE A 91 -1.10 3.66 4.19
N GLN A 92 -1.04 4.57 5.18
CA GLN A 92 -2.12 5.54 5.43
C GLN A 92 -2.37 6.42 4.21
N THR A 93 -1.32 6.90 3.57
CA THR A 93 -1.41 7.71 2.35
C THR A 93 -2.06 6.92 1.21
N LEU A 94 -1.63 5.67 0.97
CA LEU A 94 -2.24 4.82 -0.05
C LEU A 94 -3.72 4.54 0.23
N LEU A 95 -4.07 4.26 1.48
CA LEU A 95 -5.45 3.99 1.87
C LEU A 95 -6.36 5.19 1.60
N LEU A 96 -5.96 6.38 2.03
CA LEU A 96 -6.73 7.60 1.85
C LEU A 96 -6.85 7.99 0.38
N ARG A 97 -5.76 7.93 -0.38
CA ARG A 97 -5.76 8.23 -1.82
C ARG A 97 -6.59 7.21 -2.61
N SER A 98 -6.53 5.94 -2.23
CA SER A 98 -7.34 4.88 -2.84
C SER A 98 -8.82 5.08 -2.59
N ALA A 99 -9.21 5.47 -1.37
CA ALA A 99 -10.59 5.77 -1.03
C ALA A 99 -11.12 6.97 -1.83
N GLU A 100 -10.34 8.06 -1.91
CA GLU A 100 -10.71 9.22 -2.72
C GLU A 100 -10.86 8.87 -4.20
N TRP A 101 -9.89 8.14 -4.76
CA TRP A 101 -9.94 7.71 -6.16
C TRP A 101 -11.13 6.79 -6.43
N ALA A 102 -11.39 5.83 -5.56
CA ALA A 102 -12.53 4.92 -5.74
C ALA A 102 -13.86 5.69 -5.79
N ALA A 103 -14.02 6.69 -4.93
CA ALA A 103 -15.22 7.53 -4.86
C ALA A 103 -15.34 8.50 -6.05
N THR A 104 -14.24 9.17 -6.43
CA THR A 104 -14.28 10.34 -7.32
C THR A 104 -13.62 10.14 -8.68
N GLY A 105 -12.71 9.16 -8.81
CA GLY A 105 -11.84 8.96 -9.96
C GLY A 105 -10.60 9.89 -9.96
N LYS A 106 -10.44 10.71 -8.93
CA LYS A 106 -9.35 11.68 -8.78
C LYS A 106 -8.67 11.51 -7.42
N VAL A 107 -7.49 12.13 -7.27
CA VAL A 107 -6.80 12.25 -5.99
C VAL A 107 -6.32 13.70 -5.85
N THR A 108 -6.74 14.35 -4.78
CA THR A 108 -6.35 15.72 -4.43
C THR A 108 -5.38 15.76 -3.25
N GLN A 109 -5.24 14.64 -2.53
CA GLN A 109 -4.36 14.56 -1.38
C GLN A 109 -2.89 14.67 -1.81
N LEU A 110 -2.18 15.60 -1.18
CA LEU A 110 -0.75 15.78 -1.37
C LEU A 110 0.05 14.62 -0.78
N VAL A 111 1.27 14.45 -1.26
CA VAL A 111 2.23 13.56 -0.61
C VAL A 111 2.67 14.22 0.69
N PRO A 112 2.52 13.55 1.85
CA PRO A 112 2.95 14.13 3.12
C PRO A 112 4.48 14.19 3.21
N ASP A 113 5.00 15.19 3.93
CA ASP A 113 6.44 15.39 4.10
C ASP A 113 7.12 14.24 4.83
N ASP A 114 6.36 13.51 5.66
CA ASP A 114 6.79 12.32 6.39
C ASP A 114 6.57 11.00 5.61
N PHE A 115 6.40 11.06 4.29
CA PHE A 115 6.28 9.84 3.49
C PHE A 115 7.59 9.03 3.55
N PRO A 116 7.53 7.67 3.62
CA PRO A 116 8.73 6.82 3.68
C PRO A 116 9.69 7.05 2.51
N THR A 117 10.98 6.88 2.78
CA THR A 117 12.01 6.85 1.74
C THR A 117 12.29 5.42 1.27
N GLU A 118 13.20 5.24 0.32
CA GLU A 118 13.65 3.92 -0.13
C GLU A 118 14.38 3.15 0.98
N GLU A 119 15.00 3.87 1.93
CA GLU A 119 15.86 3.30 2.97
C GLU A 119 15.20 3.23 4.34
N THR A 120 14.15 4.03 4.57
CA THR A 120 13.53 4.16 5.89
C THR A 120 12.01 4.18 5.83
N SER A 121 11.38 3.41 6.71
CA SER A 121 9.94 3.52 6.96
C SER A 121 9.65 4.74 7.85
N SER A 122 8.43 5.24 7.79
CA SER A 122 7.94 6.34 8.62
C SER A 122 6.67 5.93 9.35
N LEU A 123 6.63 6.13 10.68
CA LEU A 123 5.56 5.68 11.54
C LEU A 123 4.92 6.85 12.30
N ARG A 124 3.59 6.94 12.24
CA ARG A 124 2.79 7.82 13.10
C ARG A 124 2.31 7.04 14.32
N LYS A 125 3.11 7.03 15.38
CA LYS A 125 2.87 6.25 16.61
C LYS A 125 1.68 6.73 17.44
N ASP A 126 1.16 7.90 17.17
CA ASP A 126 -0.04 8.50 17.77
C ASP A 126 -1.33 8.23 16.96
N TYR A 127 -1.23 7.50 15.88
CA TYR A 127 -2.38 7.10 15.07
C TYR A 127 -3.37 6.28 15.93
N GLY A 128 -4.62 6.74 15.97
CA GLY A 128 -5.69 6.08 16.74
C GLY A 128 -5.75 6.48 18.21
N LYS A 129 -4.83 7.30 18.72
CA LYS A 129 -4.94 7.86 20.07
C LYS A 129 -5.94 9.02 20.07
N SER A 130 -6.98 8.92 20.92
CA SER A 130 -7.83 10.07 21.18
C SER A 130 -6.99 11.17 21.85
N LYS A 131 -7.11 12.39 21.33
CA LYS A 131 -6.54 13.58 21.97
C LYS A 131 -7.31 13.93 23.22
#